data_e08f0489004c98e72b1871419b431173
#
_entry.id   e08f0489004c98e72b1871419b431173
#
_cell.length_a   1.000
_cell.length_b   1.000
_cell.length_c   1.000
_cell.angle_alpha   90.00
_cell.angle_beta   90.00
_cell.angle_gamma   90.00
#
_symmetry.space_group_name_H-M   'P 1'
#
loop_
_entity.id
_entity.type
_entity.pdbx_description
1 polymer ?
#
loop_
_entity_poly.entity_id
_entity_poly.type
_entity_poly.pdbx_seq_one_letter_code
_entity_poly.pdbx_strand_id
1 'polypeptide(L)'
;MKQQLLRHLLPLPQEIAIDNLLELHPSEIGLHLTPNAGPLAEQAATELRQLFTDKANCAPEGDRFTITLGIPDDQGELANTPVDIPRLQNLPVAQNTPLSRHHEQAYLIRPVGQEQLLIAALNGRGLYYGARTLQQLLAATLTPERVIVPLAHITDWPDFDERGLWNFPDEAEWIPELAALKLNYGKMAATRLETIERDKTNQAIIEKEQMLASRCRAFNYSPYILHLNFLHDCGLFRAYPELAGIGDSALTGRYFAHKEGNQHRAPCASQPVLVDILSEWMESIAEQDGLDISCWLSERPGQCGCADCTATGQFALEARAFVQAWRRARQNFPKLEIRLFLSTTTLERDWRVLAETPPEIKIERACAMGLERVAHKPRDLFANPLYDRYAEEGRWIASYDAPIGVNGDVDTPEFKIPERSAQRMRDYVGQLHRRGYQGAYGMIAWGTFAREINGFNIAALAEWSWNSNGRDTREFAAAWATREGFADPERVADWSELLGPIAFDVFDSDFPVCYSQNQAIEIVRRRQRPYLGEGMFRYYDTPEAFDEKKAACTQALDLVHDLPADFALETTVVQTYIDLAHRIWQVAELL
;
A
#
# COMPACT_ATOMS: atom_id res chain seq x y z
N MET A 1 26.28 18.22 -6.85
CA MET A 1 25.92 17.21 -7.87
C MET A 1 25.63 15.83 -7.28
N LYS A 2 26.55 15.18 -6.49
CA LYS A 2 26.25 13.86 -5.88
C LYS A 2 24.99 13.89 -5.02
N GLN A 3 24.85 14.87 -4.11
CA GLN A 3 23.65 15.02 -3.27
C GLN A 3 22.39 15.28 -4.10
N GLN A 4 22.51 16.02 -5.20
CA GLN A 4 21.42 16.27 -6.12
C GLN A 4 20.93 14.98 -6.80
N LEU A 5 21.87 14.09 -7.21
CA LEU A 5 21.52 12.78 -7.78
C LEU A 5 20.75 11.90 -6.78
N LEU A 6 21.10 11.97 -5.49
CA LEU A 6 20.36 11.22 -4.46
C LEU A 6 18.89 11.64 -4.36
N ARG A 7 18.56 12.91 -4.64
CA ARG A 7 17.16 13.39 -4.62
C ARG A 7 16.29 12.82 -5.73
N HIS A 8 16.90 12.27 -6.80
CA HIS A 8 16.15 11.59 -7.85
C HIS A 8 15.78 10.13 -7.48
N LEU A 9 16.36 9.58 -6.41
CA LEU A 9 16.04 8.25 -5.93
C LEU A 9 14.80 8.30 -5.02
N LEU A 10 13.75 7.59 -5.40
CA LEU A 10 12.57 7.28 -4.60
C LEU A 10 12.16 5.83 -4.87
N PRO A 11 12.23 4.96 -3.86
CA PRO A 11 12.78 5.15 -2.52
C PRO A 11 14.31 5.24 -2.48
N LEU A 12 14.83 5.84 -1.39
CA LEU A 12 16.28 5.88 -1.13
C LEU A 12 16.76 4.47 -0.76
N PRO A 13 17.85 3.96 -1.41
CA PRO A 13 18.47 2.70 -1.02
C PRO A 13 18.93 2.68 0.44
N GLN A 14 18.99 1.48 1.04
CA GLN A 14 19.47 1.29 2.41
C GLN A 14 20.94 1.74 2.57
N GLU A 15 21.78 1.36 1.62
CA GLU A 15 23.20 1.72 1.62
C GLU A 15 23.58 2.26 0.24
N ILE A 16 24.07 3.48 0.18
CA ILE A 16 24.56 4.10 -1.06
C ILE A 16 25.78 4.98 -0.80
N ALA A 17 26.84 4.77 -1.61
CA ALA A 17 27.99 5.64 -1.70
C ALA A 17 28.33 5.89 -3.17
N ILE A 18 28.52 7.14 -3.56
CA ILE A 18 28.93 7.51 -4.93
C ILE A 18 30.40 7.96 -4.87
N ASP A 19 31.27 7.14 -5.42
CA ASP A 19 32.70 7.41 -5.41
C ASP A 19 33.06 8.49 -6.43
N ASN A 20 32.57 8.34 -7.65
CA ASN A 20 32.88 9.23 -8.75
C ASN A 20 31.67 9.39 -9.69
N LEU A 21 31.77 10.36 -10.57
CA LEU A 21 30.81 10.65 -11.63
C LEU A 21 31.55 10.60 -12.97
N LEU A 22 31.06 9.79 -13.90
CA LEU A 22 31.61 9.64 -15.22
C LEU A 22 30.69 10.29 -16.24
N GLU A 23 31.17 11.27 -16.98
CA GLU A 23 30.43 11.88 -18.07
C GLU A 23 30.75 11.13 -19.39
N LEU A 24 29.71 10.65 -20.06
CA LEU A 24 29.76 9.89 -21.29
C LEU A 24 28.75 10.42 -22.30
N HIS A 25 28.99 10.15 -23.57
CA HIS A 25 27.97 10.23 -24.60
C HIS A 25 27.08 8.97 -24.48
N PRO A 26 25.75 9.06 -24.59
CA PRO A 26 24.86 7.89 -24.43
C PRO A 26 25.17 6.69 -25.33
N SER A 27 25.65 6.96 -26.55
CA SER A 27 26.06 5.90 -27.50
C SER A 27 27.35 5.14 -27.10
N GLU A 28 28.08 5.60 -26.08
CA GLU A 28 29.26 4.91 -25.55
C GLU A 28 28.90 3.83 -24.51
N ILE A 29 27.64 3.78 -24.10
CA ILE A 29 27.15 2.86 -23.08
C ILE A 29 26.55 1.60 -23.71
N GLY A 30 26.98 0.44 -23.24
CA GLY A 30 26.40 -0.86 -23.55
C GLY A 30 25.63 -1.44 -22.39
N LEU A 31 24.47 -2.06 -22.68
CA LEU A 31 23.64 -2.75 -21.71
C LEU A 31 23.59 -4.25 -21.98
N HIS A 32 24.11 -5.04 -21.04
CA HIS A 32 24.20 -6.49 -21.13
C HIS A 32 23.35 -7.17 -20.06
N LEU A 33 22.60 -8.19 -20.46
CA LEU A 33 21.88 -9.09 -19.58
C LEU A 33 22.53 -10.47 -19.65
N THR A 34 22.86 -11.06 -18.51
CA THR A 34 23.42 -12.41 -18.51
C THR A 34 22.36 -13.46 -18.90
N PRO A 35 22.77 -14.57 -19.52
CA PRO A 35 21.87 -15.66 -19.82
C PRO A 35 21.14 -16.15 -18.55
N ASN A 36 19.88 -16.58 -18.68
CA ASN A 36 19.06 -17.17 -17.61
C ASN A 36 18.69 -16.22 -16.45
N ALA A 37 18.80 -14.91 -16.62
CA ALA A 37 18.39 -13.93 -15.61
C ALA A 37 16.86 -13.89 -15.38
N GLY A 38 16.07 -14.43 -16.32
CA GLY A 38 14.63 -14.60 -16.22
C GLY A 38 13.81 -13.38 -16.67
N PRO A 39 12.47 -13.54 -16.78
CA PRO A 39 11.60 -12.57 -17.44
C PRO A 39 11.55 -11.20 -16.75
N LEU A 40 11.70 -11.14 -15.42
CA LEU A 40 11.76 -9.86 -14.70
C LEU A 40 13.03 -9.07 -15.03
N ALA A 41 14.16 -9.74 -15.19
CA ALA A 41 15.40 -9.10 -15.59
C ALA A 41 15.36 -8.67 -17.07
N GLU A 42 14.71 -9.44 -17.93
CA GLU A 42 14.46 -9.07 -19.33
C GLU A 42 13.59 -7.81 -19.42
N GLN A 43 12.51 -7.75 -18.62
CA GLN A 43 11.69 -6.54 -18.53
C GLN A 43 12.48 -5.34 -18.02
N ALA A 44 13.28 -5.52 -16.98
CA ALA A 44 14.16 -4.48 -16.43
C ALA A 44 15.15 -3.93 -17.47
N ALA A 45 15.78 -4.82 -18.22
CA ALA A 45 16.68 -4.43 -19.31
C ALA A 45 15.94 -3.71 -20.45
N THR A 46 14.72 -4.16 -20.77
CA THR A 46 13.87 -3.51 -21.77
C THR A 46 13.53 -2.08 -21.37
N GLU A 47 13.12 -1.88 -20.13
CA GLU A 47 12.75 -0.55 -19.61
C GLU A 47 13.98 0.39 -19.47
N LEU A 48 15.17 -0.16 -19.19
CA LEU A 48 16.41 0.61 -19.26
C LEU A 48 16.73 1.03 -20.70
N ARG A 49 16.63 0.14 -21.69
CA ARG A 49 16.81 0.49 -23.11
C ARG A 49 15.81 1.55 -23.56
N GLN A 50 14.57 1.43 -23.13
CA GLN A 50 13.52 2.41 -23.43
C GLN A 50 13.89 3.80 -22.90
N LEU A 51 14.45 3.90 -21.69
CA LEU A 51 14.93 5.17 -21.13
C LEU A 51 15.93 5.87 -22.06
N PHE A 52 16.91 5.11 -22.63
CA PHE A 52 17.89 5.66 -23.57
C PHE A 52 17.24 6.10 -24.87
N THR A 53 16.30 5.30 -25.40
CA THR A 53 15.56 5.65 -26.60
C THR A 53 14.73 6.92 -26.42
N ASP A 54 14.01 7.04 -25.31
CA ASP A 54 13.10 8.16 -25.06
C ASP A 54 13.85 9.48 -24.75
N LYS A 55 14.94 9.41 -24.00
CA LYS A 55 15.65 10.61 -23.55
C LYS A 55 16.87 10.98 -24.39
N ALA A 56 17.52 10.00 -25.01
CA ALA A 56 18.76 10.22 -25.76
C ALA A 56 18.65 9.87 -27.26
N ASN A 57 17.49 9.39 -27.72
CA ASN A 57 17.26 8.96 -29.10
C ASN A 57 18.28 7.92 -29.60
N CYS A 58 18.84 7.08 -28.71
CA CYS A 58 19.82 6.04 -29.06
C CYS A 58 19.56 4.76 -28.24
N ALA A 59 20.02 3.62 -28.78
CA ALA A 59 20.09 2.37 -28.04
C ALA A 59 21.43 2.28 -27.26
N PRO A 60 21.44 1.68 -26.05
CA PRO A 60 22.67 1.48 -25.28
C PRO A 60 23.43 0.23 -25.79
N GLU A 61 24.11 0.37 -26.95
CA GLU A 61 24.88 -0.69 -27.65
C GLU A 61 26.39 -0.37 -27.73
N GLY A 62 26.84 0.64 -26.98
CA GLY A 62 28.25 1.04 -26.93
C GLY A 62 29.14 0.01 -26.21
N ASP A 63 30.44 0.21 -26.31
CA ASP A 63 31.45 -0.69 -25.74
C ASP A 63 32.44 -0.01 -24.78
N ARG A 64 32.39 1.33 -24.66
CA ARG A 64 33.29 2.08 -23.78
C ARG A 64 32.93 1.93 -22.30
N PHE A 65 31.66 1.87 -21.98
CA PHE A 65 31.16 1.66 -20.63
C PHE A 65 30.04 0.63 -20.63
N THR A 66 30.15 -0.41 -19.83
CA THR A 66 29.21 -1.53 -19.83
C THR A 66 28.39 -1.56 -18.55
N ILE A 67 27.07 -1.65 -18.68
CA ILE A 67 26.16 -1.95 -17.60
C ILE A 67 25.74 -3.42 -17.73
N THR A 68 26.09 -4.26 -16.75
CA THR A 68 25.77 -5.69 -16.77
C THR A 68 24.76 -6.03 -15.67
N LEU A 69 23.65 -6.63 -16.05
CA LEU A 69 22.64 -7.17 -15.14
C LEU A 69 22.74 -8.69 -15.12
N GLY A 70 22.76 -9.31 -13.94
CA GLY A 70 22.78 -10.76 -13.87
C GLY A 70 22.67 -11.35 -12.48
N ILE A 71 22.35 -12.64 -12.49
CA ILE A 71 22.43 -13.49 -11.31
C ILE A 71 23.84 -14.08 -11.30
N PRO A 72 24.60 -13.94 -10.19
CA PRO A 72 25.93 -14.56 -10.08
C PRO A 72 25.86 -16.08 -10.28
N ASP A 73 26.90 -16.64 -10.84
CA ASP A 73 27.04 -18.07 -11.04
C ASP A 73 27.30 -18.83 -9.73
N ASP A 74 27.48 -20.15 -9.83
CA ASP A 74 27.75 -21.04 -8.68
C ASP A 74 29.07 -20.73 -7.95
N GLN A 75 29.97 -19.97 -8.58
CA GLN A 75 31.22 -19.50 -7.98
C GLN A 75 31.07 -18.13 -7.32
N GLY A 76 29.90 -17.53 -7.43
CA GLY A 76 29.60 -16.19 -6.91
C GLY A 76 30.14 -15.08 -7.79
N GLU A 77 30.32 -15.32 -9.09
CA GLU A 77 30.84 -14.33 -10.04
C GLU A 77 29.77 -13.85 -11.02
N LEU A 78 29.86 -12.59 -11.38
CA LEU A 78 29.08 -11.97 -12.45
C LEU A 78 30.06 -11.31 -13.44
N ALA A 79 30.01 -11.72 -14.69
CA ALA A 79 30.93 -11.25 -15.74
C ALA A 79 32.43 -11.31 -15.31
N ASN A 80 32.84 -12.44 -14.74
CA ASN A 80 34.17 -12.70 -14.18
C ASN A 80 34.57 -11.77 -13.01
N THR A 81 33.63 -11.17 -12.34
CA THR A 81 33.82 -10.32 -11.16
C THR A 81 33.14 -10.93 -9.94
N PRO A 82 33.87 -11.15 -8.84
CA PRO A 82 33.26 -11.65 -7.59
C PRO A 82 32.19 -10.72 -7.05
N VAL A 83 31.07 -11.29 -6.63
CA VAL A 83 29.94 -10.60 -6.01
C VAL A 83 29.76 -11.08 -4.57
N ASP A 84 29.52 -10.16 -3.66
CA ASP A 84 29.29 -10.49 -2.24
C ASP A 84 27.88 -11.10 -2.02
N ILE A 85 27.73 -12.38 -2.43
CA ILE A 85 26.51 -13.16 -2.25
C ILE A 85 26.11 -13.27 -0.77
N PRO A 86 27.04 -13.55 0.18
CA PRO A 86 26.71 -13.56 1.59
C PRO A 86 26.03 -12.29 2.09
N ARG A 87 26.38 -11.12 1.54
CA ARG A 87 25.73 -9.85 1.90
C ARG A 87 24.27 -9.81 1.52
N LEU A 88 23.89 -10.38 0.37
CA LEU A 88 22.50 -10.48 -0.08
C LEU A 88 21.70 -11.54 0.70
N GLN A 89 22.37 -12.57 1.19
CA GLN A 89 21.71 -13.66 1.95
C GLN A 89 21.50 -13.34 3.43
N ASN A 90 22.35 -12.48 4.01
CA ASN A 90 22.34 -12.15 5.43
C ASN A 90 21.93 -10.69 5.67
N LEU A 91 20.73 -10.33 5.22
CA LEU A 91 20.21 -8.97 5.36
C LEU A 91 19.86 -8.66 6.83
N PRO A 92 20.08 -7.42 7.29
CA PRO A 92 19.73 -7.01 8.64
C PRO A 92 18.22 -6.68 8.76
N VAL A 93 17.35 -7.58 8.32
CA VAL A 93 15.89 -7.41 8.44
C VAL A 93 15.42 -7.88 9.82
N ALA A 94 14.59 -7.07 10.46
CA ALA A 94 14.24 -7.22 11.88
C ALA A 94 13.44 -8.49 12.19
N GLN A 95 12.65 -9.00 11.24
CA GLN A 95 11.84 -10.20 11.44
C GLN A 95 11.70 -10.97 10.14
N ASN A 96 12.14 -12.23 10.18
CA ASN A 96 11.91 -13.17 9.09
C ASN A 96 10.82 -14.16 9.51
N THR A 97 9.65 -14.03 8.95
CA THR A 97 8.66 -15.10 8.98
C THR A 97 8.96 -16.12 7.85
N PRO A 98 8.47 -17.35 7.93
CA PRO A 98 8.66 -18.33 6.85
C PRO A 98 8.14 -17.88 5.48
N LEU A 99 7.26 -16.86 5.45
CA LEU A 99 6.66 -16.31 4.23
C LEU A 99 7.38 -15.07 3.70
N SER A 100 8.35 -14.53 4.45
CA SER A 100 9.08 -13.32 4.04
C SER A 100 10.05 -13.61 2.90
N ARG A 101 10.11 -12.70 1.93
CA ARG A 101 10.91 -12.84 0.71
C ARG A 101 11.84 -11.65 0.48
N HIS A 102 12.34 -11.03 1.56
CA HIS A 102 13.24 -9.87 1.47
C HIS A 102 14.49 -10.14 0.63
N HIS A 103 15.09 -11.36 0.75
CA HIS A 103 16.28 -11.74 -0.01
C HIS A 103 16.04 -11.77 -1.53
N GLU A 104 14.82 -12.13 -1.96
CA GLU A 104 14.44 -12.14 -3.36
C GLU A 104 14.38 -10.73 -3.96
N GLN A 105 14.29 -9.71 -3.11
CA GLN A 105 14.14 -8.31 -3.50
C GLN A 105 15.46 -7.53 -3.39
N ALA A 106 16.46 -8.11 -2.76
CA ALA A 106 17.75 -7.50 -2.53
C ALA A 106 18.62 -7.48 -3.79
N TYR A 107 19.46 -6.45 -3.90
CA TYR A 107 20.41 -6.31 -5.00
C TYR A 107 21.65 -5.53 -4.59
N LEU A 108 22.68 -5.67 -5.42
CA LEU A 108 23.91 -4.88 -5.36
C LEU A 108 24.10 -4.11 -6.66
N ILE A 109 24.61 -2.88 -6.56
CA ILE A 109 25.19 -2.15 -7.69
C ILE A 109 26.65 -1.89 -7.34
N ARG A 110 27.58 -2.27 -8.22
CA ARG A 110 29.02 -2.15 -8.00
C ARG A 110 29.73 -1.67 -9.25
N PRO A 111 30.55 -0.61 -9.17
CA PRO A 111 31.47 -0.25 -10.25
C PRO A 111 32.64 -1.23 -10.30
N VAL A 112 33.09 -1.55 -11.51
CA VAL A 112 34.33 -2.27 -11.77
C VAL A 112 35.22 -1.34 -12.56
N GLY A 113 36.17 -0.72 -11.88
CA GLY A 113 36.98 0.35 -12.45
C GLY A 113 36.13 1.55 -12.89
N GLN A 114 36.48 2.09 -14.08
CA GLN A 114 35.76 3.19 -14.72
C GLN A 114 35.04 2.76 -16.03
N GLU A 115 34.97 1.47 -16.28
CA GLU A 115 34.50 0.92 -17.55
C GLU A 115 33.24 0.08 -17.42
N GLN A 116 32.86 -0.32 -16.17
CA GLN A 116 31.75 -1.19 -15.99
C GLN A 116 30.98 -0.89 -14.69
N LEU A 117 29.65 -1.13 -14.73
CA LEU A 117 28.76 -1.17 -13.58
C LEU A 117 28.01 -2.49 -13.57
N LEU A 118 28.07 -3.21 -12.46
CA LEU A 118 27.35 -4.46 -12.26
C LEU A 118 26.08 -4.23 -11.44
N ILE A 119 24.98 -4.84 -11.86
CA ILE A 119 23.77 -5.01 -11.07
C ILE A 119 23.61 -6.51 -10.81
N ALA A 120 23.75 -6.92 -9.57
CA ALA A 120 23.67 -8.31 -9.16
C ALA A 120 22.57 -8.54 -8.12
N ALA A 121 21.87 -9.67 -8.20
CA ALA A 121 20.86 -10.09 -7.26
C ALA A 121 20.77 -11.62 -7.21
N LEU A 122 20.05 -12.16 -6.21
CA LEU A 122 19.84 -13.60 -6.08
C LEU A 122 18.82 -14.15 -7.10
N ASN A 123 17.97 -13.28 -7.64
CA ASN A 123 16.96 -13.63 -8.65
C ASN A 123 16.50 -12.41 -9.47
N GLY A 124 15.61 -12.64 -10.44
CA GLY A 124 15.10 -11.61 -11.34
C GLY A 124 14.36 -10.45 -10.64
N ARG A 125 13.76 -10.67 -9.44
CA ARG A 125 13.05 -9.60 -8.70
C ARG A 125 14.03 -8.55 -8.18
N GLY A 126 15.12 -8.98 -7.55
CA GLY A 126 16.19 -8.08 -7.11
C GLY A 126 16.84 -7.35 -8.29
N LEU A 127 17.06 -8.03 -9.42
CA LEU A 127 17.58 -7.38 -10.64
C LEU A 127 16.63 -6.28 -11.16
N TYR A 128 15.33 -6.54 -11.13
CA TYR A 128 14.33 -5.54 -11.51
C TYR A 128 14.45 -4.28 -10.64
N TYR A 129 14.53 -4.41 -9.32
CA TYR A 129 14.69 -3.26 -8.42
C TYR A 129 16.04 -2.56 -8.55
N GLY A 130 17.11 -3.30 -8.76
CA GLY A 130 18.44 -2.71 -9.05
C GLY A 130 18.44 -1.87 -10.32
N ALA A 131 17.80 -2.38 -11.38
CA ALA A 131 17.62 -1.63 -12.62
C ALA A 131 16.76 -0.37 -12.43
N ARG A 132 15.68 -0.45 -11.60
CA ARG A 132 14.88 0.75 -11.25
C ARG A 132 15.70 1.83 -10.57
N THR A 133 16.57 1.45 -9.63
CA THR A 133 17.46 2.41 -8.97
C THR A 133 18.44 3.04 -9.96
N LEU A 134 19.08 2.25 -10.81
CA LEU A 134 19.98 2.79 -11.83
C LEU A 134 19.22 3.69 -12.82
N GLN A 135 18.04 3.29 -13.25
CA GLN A 135 17.19 4.09 -14.15
C GLN A 135 16.90 5.48 -13.58
N GLN A 136 16.57 5.56 -12.29
CA GLN A 136 16.31 6.84 -11.62
C GLN A 136 17.57 7.73 -11.57
N LEU A 137 18.74 7.14 -11.33
CA LEU A 137 20.02 7.85 -11.32
C LEU A 137 20.39 8.39 -12.70
N LEU A 138 20.25 7.57 -13.75
CA LEU A 138 20.58 7.97 -15.12
C LEU A 138 19.57 8.97 -15.68
N ALA A 139 18.28 8.78 -15.43
CA ALA A 139 17.21 9.64 -15.94
C ALA A 139 17.37 11.11 -15.58
N ALA A 140 18.03 11.39 -14.45
CA ALA A 140 18.31 12.73 -13.96
C ALA A 140 19.23 13.57 -14.88
N THR A 141 20.10 12.91 -15.65
CA THR A 141 21.15 13.59 -16.42
C THR A 141 21.22 13.15 -17.88
N LEU A 142 20.44 12.15 -18.28
CA LEU A 142 20.43 11.61 -19.63
C LEU A 142 19.77 12.57 -20.62
N THR A 143 20.54 13.01 -21.59
CA THR A 143 20.15 13.82 -22.76
C THR A 143 20.76 13.21 -24.03
N PRO A 144 20.40 13.67 -25.24
CA PRO A 144 21.01 13.18 -26.47
C PRO A 144 22.55 13.38 -26.52
N GLU A 145 23.08 14.38 -25.82
CA GLU A 145 24.48 14.79 -25.87
C GLU A 145 25.33 14.15 -24.77
N ARG A 146 24.72 13.84 -23.62
CA ARG A 146 25.47 13.36 -22.46
C ARG A 146 24.64 12.61 -21.45
N VAL A 147 25.33 11.80 -20.67
CA VAL A 147 24.80 11.20 -19.43
C VAL A 147 25.90 11.21 -18.36
N ILE A 148 25.50 11.47 -17.12
CA ILE A 148 26.42 11.31 -15.98
C ILE A 148 26.09 9.98 -15.32
N VAL A 149 27.02 9.04 -15.40
CA VAL A 149 26.93 7.73 -14.76
C VAL A 149 27.58 7.83 -13.37
N PRO A 150 26.80 7.68 -12.29
CA PRO A 150 27.39 7.62 -10.95
C PRO A 150 28.04 6.24 -10.74
N LEU A 151 29.35 6.23 -10.43
CA LEU A 151 30.03 5.03 -9.96
C LEU A 151 29.64 4.80 -8.50
N ALA A 152 28.49 4.17 -8.34
CA ALA A 152 27.83 4.02 -7.04
C ALA A 152 28.01 2.59 -6.50
N HIS A 153 28.35 2.50 -5.23
CA HIS A 153 28.26 1.28 -4.43
C HIS A 153 26.92 1.29 -3.69
N ILE A 154 26.03 0.38 -4.07
CA ILE A 154 24.71 0.25 -3.49
C ILE A 154 24.54 -1.18 -2.98
N THR A 155 24.06 -1.33 -1.74
CA THR A 155 23.47 -2.56 -1.21
C THR A 155 22.08 -2.23 -0.76
N ASP A 156 21.08 -2.90 -1.30
CA ASP A 156 19.70 -2.46 -1.07
C ASP A 156 18.73 -3.63 -0.91
N TRP A 157 17.76 -3.43 -0.03
CA TRP A 157 16.69 -4.36 0.31
C TRP A 157 15.52 -3.60 0.93
N PRO A 158 14.28 -4.14 0.88
CA PRO A 158 13.14 -3.50 1.53
C PRO A 158 13.04 -3.87 3.02
N ASP A 159 12.55 -2.94 3.85
CA ASP A 159 12.17 -3.22 5.23
C ASP A 159 10.85 -3.99 5.32
N PHE A 160 9.94 -3.80 4.37
CA PHE A 160 8.71 -4.54 4.26
C PHE A 160 8.75 -5.51 3.07
N ASP A 161 8.24 -6.71 3.26
CA ASP A 161 8.14 -7.73 2.22
C ASP A 161 7.18 -7.32 1.11
N GLU A 162 6.01 -6.79 1.48
CA GLU A 162 5.01 -6.26 0.55
C GLU A 162 4.68 -4.79 0.84
N ARG A 163 4.59 -4.01 -0.22
CA ARG A 163 4.33 -2.57 -0.21
C ARG A 163 3.40 -2.24 -1.36
N GLY A 164 2.33 -1.50 -1.09
CA GLY A 164 1.40 -1.25 -2.19
C GLY A 164 0.15 -0.52 -1.81
N LEU A 165 -0.86 -0.72 -2.64
CA LEU A 165 -2.14 -0.08 -2.50
C LEU A 165 -3.24 -1.13 -2.40
N TRP A 166 -4.07 -0.96 -1.42
CA TRP A 166 -5.36 -1.61 -1.36
C TRP A 166 -6.34 -0.77 -2.18
N ASN A 167 -7.31 -1.35 -2.81
CA ASN A 167 -8.27 -0.63 -3.63
C ASN A 167 -7.61 0.17 -4.77
N PHE A 168 -6.81 -0.52 -5.55
CA PHE A 168 -6.08 0.01 -6.69
C PHE A 168 -7.03 0.35 -7.84
N PRO A 169 -6.77 1.40 -8.64
CA PRO A 169 -7.54 1.67 -9.85
C PRO A 169 -7.44 0.49 -10.83
N ASP A 170 -8.54 0.21 -11.51
CA ASP A 170 -8.69 -0.90 -12.48
C ASP A 170 -7.86 -0.70 -13.77
N GLU A 171 -6.92 0.23 -13.78
CA GLU A 171 -6.19 0.62 -14.98
C GLU A 171 -4.75 0.07 -14.95
N ALA A 172 -4.47 -0.85 -15.85
CA ALA A 172 -3.15 -1.47 -15.96
C ALA A 172 -2.00 -0.47 -16.20
N GLU A 173 -2.31 0.71 -16.72
CA GLU A 173 -1.34 1.77 -17.00
C GLU A 173 -0.62 2.30 -15.76
N TRP A 174 -1.22 2.19 -14.57
CA TRP A 174 -0.62 2.64 -13.30
C TRP A 174 0.43 1.67 -12.74
N ILE A 175 0.37 0.41 -13.13
CA ILE A 175 1.29 -0.62 -12.62
C ILE A 175 2.75 -0.27 -12.91
N PRO A 176 3.15 0.21 -14.11
CA PRO A 176 4.53 0.62 -14.37
C PRO A 176 5.00 1.75 -13.46
N GLU A 177 4.15 2.73 -13.17
CA GLU A 177 4.49 3.87 -12.31
C GLU A 177 4.71 3.44 -10.85
N LEU A 178 3.81 2.62 -10.32
CA LEU A 178 3.93 2.07 -8.96
C LEU A 178 5.15 1.14 -8.82
N ALA A 179 5.39 0.30 -9.82
CA ALA A 179 6.57 -0.56 -9.86
C ALA A 179 7.88 0.23 -9.96
N ALA A 180 7.85 1.40 -10.63
CA ALA A 180 9.01 2.32 -10.66
C ALA A 180 9.36 2.88 -9.28
N LEU A 181 8.40 2.97 -8.37
CA LEU A 181 8.57 3.30 -6.96
C LEU A 181 8.88 2.07 -6.09
N LYS A 182 9.16 0.91 -6.70
CA LYS A 182 9.39 -0.37 -6.01
C LYS A 182 8.22 -0.83 -5.15
N LEU A 183 7.00 -0.34 -5.39
CA LEU A 183 5.79 -0.94 -4.86
C LEU A 183 5.55 -2.26 -5.57
N ASN A 184 5.04 -3.26 -4.86
CA ASN A 184 4.97 -4.63 -5.35
C ASN A 184 3.64 -5.34 -5.07
N TYR A 185 2.64 -4.61 -4.59
CA TYR A 185 1.36 -5.21 -4.22
C TYR A 185 0.16 -4.32 -4.54
N GLY A 186 -0.91 -4.94 -5.02
CA GLY A 186 -2.22 -4.34 -5.21
C GLY A 186 -3.32 -5.39 -5.26
N LYS A 187 -4.55 -5.02 -4.90
CA LYS A 187 -5.72 -5.88 -5.04
C LYS A 187 -6.45 -5.58 -6.34
N MET A 188 -6.86 -6.61 -7.04
CA MET A 188 -7.73 -6.49 -8.20
C MET A 188 -9.12 -6.07 -7.76
N ALA A 189 -9.63 -4.99 -8.34
CA ALA A 189 -10.98 -4.51 -8.05
C ALA A 189 -12.09 -5.44 -8.56
N ALA A 190 -11.80 -6.32 -9.49
CA ALA A 190 -12.82 -6.98 -10.31
C ALA A 190 -12.81 -8.52 -10.25
N THR A 191 -12.61 -9.12 -9.09
CA THR A 191 -12.99 -10.52 -8.97
C THR A 191 -14.48 -10.59 -8.69
N ARG A 192 -15.27 -10.79 -9.74
CA ARG A 192 -16.72 -10.93 -9.61
C ARG A 192 -17.09 -12.40 -9.59
N LEU A 193 -17.90 -12.79 -8.61
CA LEU A 193 -18.76 -13.95 -8.78
C LEU A 193 -19.96 -13.51 -9.63
N GLU A 194 -20.21 -14.23 -10.68
CA GLU A 194 -21.53 -14.20 -11.30
C GLU A 194 -22.59 -14.75 -10.33
N THR A 195 -23.84 -14.74 -10.73
CA THR A 195 -24.93 -15.22 -9.88
C THR A 195 -24.66 -16.66 -9.43
N ILE A 196 -24.60 -16.87 -8.11
CA ILE A 196 -24.47 -18.20 -7.51
C ILE A 196 -25.74 -18.98 -7.81
N GLU A 197 -25.59 -20.16 -8.43
CA GLU A 197 -26.69 -21.09 -8.70
C GLU A 197 -26.35 -22.46 -8.11
N ARG A 198 -27.35 -23.12 -7.52
CA ARG A 198 -27.19 -24.51 -7.05
C ARG A 198 -26.95 -25.42 -8.26
N ASP A 199 -26.08 -26.39 -8.10
CA ASP A 199 -25.74 -27.39 -9.12
C ASP A 199 -25.04 -26.86 -10.38
N LYS A 200 -24.52 -25.64 -10.33
CA LYS A 200 -23.63 -25.09 -11.34
C LYS A 200 -22.27 -24.73 -10.72
N THR A 201 -21.21 -24.90 -11.51
CA THR A 201 -19.88 -24.43 -11.11
C THR A 201 -19.87 -22.91 -11.02
N ASN A 202 -19.47 -22.39 -9.86
CA ASN A 202 -19.38 -20.95 -9.65
C ASN A 202 -18.10 -20.45 -10.28
N GLN A 203 -18.23 -19.58 -11.29
CA GLN A 203 -17.09 -19.02 -12.01
C GLN A 203 -16.77 -17.61 -11.54
N ALA A 204 -15.49 -17.35 -11.33
CA ALA A 204 -14.97 -16.01 -11.08
C ALA A 204 -14.54 -15.36 -12.38
N ILE A 205 -14.73 -14.05 -12.50
CA ILE A 205 -14.20 -13.23 -13.59
C ILE A 205 -13.00 -12.47 -13.07
N ILE A 206 -11.87 -12.58 -13.77
CA ILE A 206 -10.63 -11.87 -13.45
C ILE A 206 -10.19 -11.05 -14.66
N GLU A 207 -9.70 -9.83 -14.40
CA GLU A 207 -9.08 -9.00 -15.42
C GLU A 207 -7.64 -9.42 -15.70
N LYS A 208 -7.47 -10.26 -16.72
CA LYS A 208 -6.16 -10.86 -17.05
C LYS A 208 -5.09 -9.86 -17.44
N GLU A 209 -5.47 -8.78 -18.10
CA GLU A 209 -4.51 -7.81 -18.64
C GLU A 209 -3.68 -7.16 -17.53
N GLN A 210 -4.34 -6.67 -16.48
CA GLN A 210 -3.67 -6.07 -15.33
C GLN A 210 -2.77 -7.06 -14.62
N MET A 211 -3.22 -8.29 -14.44
CA MET A 211 -2.44 -9.34 -13.80
C MET A 211 -1.18 -9.70 -14.61
N LEU A 212 -1.27 -9.77 -15.93
CA LEU A 212 -0.12 -10.00 -16.80
C LEU A 212 0.85 -8.82 -16.77
N ALA A 213 0.34 -7.58 -16.84
CA ALA A 213 1.14 -6.37 -16.74
C ALA A 213 1.91 -6.27 -15.41
N SER A 214 1.31 -6.75 -14.31
CA SER A 214 1.94 -6.76 -12.99
C SER A 214 3.10 -7.75 -12.90
N ARG A 215 2.94 -8.94 -13.43
CA ARG A 215 3.95 -10.02 -13.34
C ARG A 215 5.28 -9.68 -13.99
N CYS A 216 5.25 -8.90 -15.06
CA CYS A 216 6.47 -8.45 -15.74
C CYS A 216 7.30 -7.47 -14.89
N ARG A 217 6.75 -6.92 -13.80
CA ARG A 217 7.34 -5.81 -13.02
C ARG A 217 7.54 -6.10 -11.55
N ALA A 218 7.67 -7.35 -11.16
CA ALA A 218 7.80 -7.77 -9.77
C ALA A 218 6.62 -7.34 -8.87
N PHE A 219 5.50 -7.00 -9.47
CA PHE A 219 4.29 -6.53 -8.81
C PHE A 219 3.27 -7.65 -8.71
N ASN A 220 2.68 -7.87 -7.54
CA ASN A 220 1.61 -8.84 -7.32
C ASN A 220 0.25 -8.14 -7.32
N TYR A 221 -0.56 -8.45 -8.31
CA TYR A 221 -1.94 -7.96 -8.40
C TYR A 221 -2.88 -9.10 -7.97
N SER A 222 -3.27 -9.08 -6.68
CA SER A 222 -3.96 -10.19 -6.03
C SER A 222 -5.48 -10.10 -6.24
N PRO A 223 -6.13 -11.11 -6.82
CA PRO A 223 -7.60 -11.21 -6.82
C PRO A 223 -8.11 -11.40 -5.39
N TYR A 224 -9.39 -11.09 -5.15
CA TYR A 224 -9.98 -11.26 -3.84
C TYR A 224 -11.35 -11.94 -3.87
N ILE A 225 -11.64 -12.69 -2.82
CA ILE A 225 -12.98 -13.18 -2.51
C ILE A 225 -13.62 -12.22 -1.50
N LEU A 226 -14.69 -11.58 -1.92
CA LEU A 226 -15.39 -10.56 -1.15
C LEU A 226 -15.84 -11.07 0.24
N HIS A 227 -16.07 -10.16 1.15
CA HIS A 227 -16.65 -10.44 2.47
C HIS A 227 -17.84 -11.41 2.39
N LEU A 228 -17.77 -12.50 3.15
CA LEU A 228 -18.75 -13.58 3.03
C LEU A 228 -20.18 -13.12 3.29
N ASN A 229 -20.37 -12.15 4.19
CA ASN A 229 -21.68 -11.57 4.43
C ASN A 229 -22.23 -10.73 3.25
N PHE A 230 -21.40 -10.35 2.28
CA PHE A 230 -21.83 -9.64 1.07
C PHE A 230 -22.16 -10.58 -0.11
N LEU A 231 -21.86 -11.87 0.00
CA LEU A 231 -22.22 -12.86 -1.01
C LEU A 231 -23.73 -13.04 -1.19
N HIS A 232 -24.51 -12.55 -0.24
CA HIS A 232 -25.96 -12.41 -0.39
C HIS A 232 -26.33 -11.69 -1.71
N ASP A 233 -25.61 -10.64 -2.09
CA ASP A 233 -25.87 -9.89 -3.31
C ASP A 233 -25.62 -10.72 -4.59
N CYS A 234 -24.77 -11.75 -4.50
CA CYS A 234 -24.54 -12.73 -5.57
C CYS A 234 -25.55 -13.87 -5.58
N GLY A 235 -26.55 -13.83 -4.70
CA GLY A 235 -27.60 -14.84 -4.65
C GLY A 235 -27.29 -16.07 -3.79
N LEU A 236 -26.26 -16.01 -2.91
CA LEU A 236 -25.84 -17.14 -2.08
C LEU A 236 -27.02 -17.77 -1.32
N PHE A 237 -27.80 -16.99 -0.58
CA PHE A 237 -28.90 -17.52 0.23
C PHE A 237 -30.15 -17.88 -0.57
N ARG A 238 -30.22 -17.46 -1.83
CA ARG A 238 -31.24 -17.94 -2.76
C ARG A 238 -30.90 -19.32 -3.28
N ALA A 239 -29.63 -19.54 -3.64
CA ALA A 239 -29.15 -20.82 -4.12
C ALA A 239 -29.04 -21.87 -3.00
N TYR A 240 -28.58 -21.41 -1.81
CA TYR A 240 -28.31 -22.26 -0.63
C TYR A 240 -28.96 -21.65 0.62
N PRO A 241 -30.29 -21.79 0.80
CA PRO A 241 -31.01 -21.22 1.95
C PRO A 241 -30.47 -21.70 3.31
N GLU A 242 -29.91 -22.90 3.37
CA GLU A 242 -29.26 -23.48 4.55
C GLU A 242 -28.02 -22.71 5.02
N LEU A 243 -27.43 -21.88 4.15
CA LEU A 243 -26.31 -21.01 4.51
C LEU A 243 -26.77 -19.70 5.15
N ALA A 244 -28.03 -19.34 5.09
CA ALA A 244 -28.51 -18.14 5.78
C ALA A 244 -28.41 -18.34 7.29
N GLY A 245 -27.58 -17.54 7.96
CA GLY A 245 -27.43 -17.57 9.41
C GLY A 245 -28.75 -17.35 10.12
N ILE A 246 -28.96 -18.02 11.24
CA ILE A 246 -30.19 -17.96 12.04
C ILE A 246 -30.07 -17.03 13.25
N GLY A 247 -31.18 -16.48 13.69
CA GLY A 247 -31.29 -15.59 14.85
C GLY A 247 -30.99 -14.12 14.52
N ASP A 248 -31.27 -13.24 15.46
CA ASP A 248 -31.13 -11.80 15.30
C ASP A 248 -29.64 -11.38 15.24
N SER A 249 -28.77 -12.11 15.91
CA SER A 249 -27.32 -11.91 15.87
C SER A 249 -26.69 -12.14 14.50
N ALA A 250 -27.41 -12.83 13.60
CA ALA A 250 -26.95 -13.05 12.22
C ALA A 250 -27.21 -11.84 11.31
N LEU A 251 -28.08 -10.91 11.74
CA LEU A 251 -28.38 -9.71 10.98
C LEU A 251 -27.22 -8.72 11.08
N THR A 252 -26.67 -8.36 9.95
CA THR A 252 -25.58 -7.39 9.85
C THR A 252 -25.91 -6.36 8.80
N GLY A 253 -25.63 -5.08 9.07
CA GLY A 253 -25.75 -4.02 8.08
C GLY A 253 -24.46 -3.88 7.26
N ARG A 254 -24.56 -3.37 6.06
CA ARG A 254 -23.40 -2.91 5.32
C ARG A 254 -22.77 -1.71 6.05
N TYR A 255 -21.48 -1.75 6.29
CA TYR A 255 -20.77 -0.68 6.98
C TYR A 255 -20.86 0.67 6.23
N PHE A 256 -20.67 0.63 4.92
CA PHE A 256 -20.72 1.79 4.03
C PHE A 256 -22.09 2.03 3.37
N ALA A 257 -23.07 1.21 3.63
CA ALA A 257 -24.40 1.41 3.08
C ALA A 257 -25.27 2.11 4.12
N HIS A 258 -25.27 3.43 4.11
CA HIS A 258 -26.20 4.25 4.90
C HIS A 258 -27.66 4.17 4.42
N LYS A 259 -27.95 3.29 3.48
CA LYS A 259 -29.33 3.01 3.07
C LYS A 259 -29.97 2.11 4.12
N GLU A 260 -30.79 2.70 4.96
CA GLU A 260 -31.69 1.98 5.83
C GLU A 260 -32.40 0.87 5.05
N GLY A 261 -32.35 -0.35 5.55
CA GLY A 261 -33.04 -1.50 4.97
C GLY A 261 -32.16 -2.58 4.31
N ASN A 262 -30.89 -2.35 4.06
CA ASN A 262 -30.00 -3.37 3.52
C ASN A 262 -29.32 -4.18 4.65
N GLN A 263 -30.13 -4.93 5.40
CA GLN A 263 -29.59 -5.92 6.32
C GLN A 263 -29.28 -7.20 5.58
N HIS A 264 -28.04 -7.70 5.74
CA HIS A 264 -27.59 -8.99 5.22
C HIS A 264 -27.44 -9.97 6.37
N ARG A 265 -27.61 -11.26 6.09
CA ARG A 265 -27.29 -12.27 7.08
C ARG A 265 -25.83 -12.68 6.96
N ALA A 266 -25.15 -12.88 8.08
CA ALA A 266 -23.90 -13.60 8.10
C ALA A 266 -24.16 -15.04 7.62
N PRO A 267 -23.27 -15.62 6.79
CA PRO A 267 -23.44 -17.02 6.39
C PRO A 267 -23.24 -17.95 7.58
N CYS A 268 -23.90 -19.11 7.58
CA CYS A 268 -23.62 -20.16 8.54
C CYS A 268 -22.33 -20.88 8.14
N ALA A 269 -21.21 -20.42 8.69
CA ALA A 269 -19.88 -20.92 8.31
C ALA A 269 -19.56 -22.35 8.84
N SER A 270 -20.46 -22.95 9.61
CA SER A 270 -20.36 -24.36 10.00
C SER A 270 -20.90 -25.34 8.95
N GLN A 271 -21.54 -24.84 7.89
CA GLN A 271 -22.11 -25.69 6.84
C GLN A 271 -21.04 -26.13 5.83
N PRO A 272 -20.88 -27.45 5.57
CA PRO A 272 -19.86 -27.94 4.65
C PRO A 272 -19.97 -27.40 3.22
N VAL A 273 -21.18 -27.12 2.75
CA VAL A 273 -21.43 -26.60 1.40
C VAL A 273 -20.74 -25.24 1.17
N LEU A 274 -20.47 -24.45 2.22
CA LEU A 274 -19.69 -23.21 2.07
C LEU A 274 -18.26 -23.53 1.60
N VAL A 275 -17.67 -24.58 2.14
CA VAL A 275 -16.31 -25.01 1.73
C VAL A 275 -16.30 -25.45 0.26
N ASP A 276 -17.38 -26.14 -0.20
CA ASP A 276 -17.49 -26.57 -1.60
C ASP A 276 -17.51 -25.35 -2.54
N ILE A 277 -18.39 -24.38 -2.24
CA ILE A 277 -18.50 -23.12 -3.03
C ILE A 277 -17.18 -22.35 -3.05
N LEU A 278 -16.53 -22.18 -1.89
CA LEU A 278 -15.28 -21.45 -1.81
C LEU A 278 -14.13 -22.17 -2.54
N SER A 279 -14.11 -23.51 -2.51
CA SER A 279 -13.13 -24.30 -3.24
C SER A 279 -13.28 -24.15 -4.76
N GLU A 280 -14.51 -24.28 -5.28
CA GLU A 280 -14.81 -24.05 -6.70
C GLU A 280 -14.41 -22.64 -7.15
N TRP A 281 -14.68 -21.65 -6.31
CA TRP A 281 -14.32 -20.28 -6.60
C TRP A 281 -12.81 -20.06 -6.67
N MET A 282 -12.07 -20.60 -5.69
CA MET A 282 -10.60 -20.55 -5.69
C MET A 282 -10.01 -21.27 -6.91
N GLU A 283 -10.57 -22.41 -7.30
CA GLU A 283 -10.14 -23.15 -8.49
C GLU A 283 -10.39 -22.33 -9.76
N SER A 284 -11.58 -21.73 -9.91
CA SER A 284 -11.90 -20.86 -11.04
C SER A 284 -10.99 -19.65 -11.16
N ILE A 285 -10.57 -19.07 -10.03
CA ILE A 285 -9.57 -17.99 -10.00
C ILE A 285 -8.20 -18.52 -10.41
N ALA A 286 -7.80 -19.68 -9.89
CA ALA A 286 -6.50 -20.28 -10.18
C ALA A 286 -6.37 -20.75 -11.66
N GLU A 287 -7.46 -21.23 -12.29
CA GLU A 287 -7.53 -21.55 -13.72
C GLU A 287 -7.23 -20.32 -14.61
N GLN A 288 -7.48 -19.14 -14.09
CA GLN A 288 -7.20 -17.87 -14.75
C GLN A 288 -5.85 -17.27 -14.33
N ASP A 289 -4.97 -18.09 -13.70
CA ASP A 289 -3.67 -17.71 -13.17
C ASP A 289 -3.68 -16.81 -11.91
N GLY A 290 -4.80 -16.63 -11.23
CA GLY A 290 -4.87 -15.96 -9.92
C GLY A 290 -4.36 -16.88 -8.81
N LEU A 291 -3.04 -16.91 -8.57
CA LEU A 291 -2.40 -17.87 -7.66
C LEU A 291 -2.14 -17.33 -6.24
N ASP A 292 -2.50 -16.08 -5.93
CA ASP A 292 -2.44 -15.49 -4.59
C ASP A 292 -3.76 -14.74 -4.33
N ILE A 293 -4.66 -15.37 -3.60
CA ILE A 293 -6.06 -14.91 -3.43
C ILE A 293 -6.23 -14.29 -2.04
N SER A 294 -6.73 -13.04 -1.99
CA SER A 294 -7.14 -12.42 -0.73
C SER A 294 -8.57 -12.85 -0.37
N CYS A 295 -8.72 -13.55 0.74
CA CYS A 295 -9.99 -14.08 1.24
C CYS A 295 -10.52 -13.21 2.38
N TRP A 296 -11.67 -12.58 2.19
CA TRP A 296 -12.19 -11.59 3.11
C TRP A 296 -13.21 -12.19 4.07
N LEU A 297 -12.88 -12.22 5.37
CA LEU A 297 -13.82 -12.57 6.41
C LEU A 297 -14.97 -11.54 6.44
N SER A 298 -16.10 -11.92 6.99
CA SER A 298 -17.28 -11.03 7.08
C SER A 298 -16.90 -9.69 7.70
N GLU A 299 -17.41 -8.63 7.12
CA GLU A 299 -17.34 -7.30 7.69
C GLU A 299 -18.48 -7.14 8.71
N ARG A 300 -18.14 -6.65 9.88
CA ARG A 300 -19.03 -6.57 11.07
C ARG A 300 -19.41 -7.91 11.70
N PRO A 301 -19.56 -7.91 13.03
CA PRO A 301 -19.76 -9.11 13.83
C PRO A 301 -21.19 -9.64 13.77
N GLY A 302 -21.70 -9.91 12.56
CA GLY A 302 -22.87 -10.77 12.43
C GLY A 302 -22.45 -12.19 12.80
N GLN A 303 -23.23 -12.89 13.61
CA GLN A 303 -22.96 -14.26 14.02
C GLN A 303 -24.19 -15.12 13.84
N CYS A 304 -24.09 -16.22 13.10
CA CYS A 304 -25.11 -17.23 13.05
C CYS A 304 -25.41 -17.78 14.45
N GLY A 305 -26.66 -17.86 14.83
CA GLY A 305 -27.12 -18.34 16.14
C GLY A 305 -27.19 -19.86 16.28
N CYS A 306 -26.71 -20.67 15.33
CA CYS A 306 -26.64 -22.13 15.50
C CYS A 306 -25.62 -22.53 16.57
N ALA A 307 -25.72 -23.75 17.08
CA ALA A 307 -24.86 -24.23 18.16
C ALA A 307 -23.36 -24.13 17.84
N ASP A 308 -22.96 -24.57 16.64
CA ASP A 308 -21.55 -24.59 16.22
C ASP A 308 -20.98 -23.17 16.08
N CYS A 309 -21.71 -22.26 15.41
CA CYS A 309 -21.28 -20.89 15.24
C CYS A 309 -21.20 -20.15 16.59
N THR A 310 -22.14 -20.42 17.51
CA THR A 310 -22.13 -19.83 18.86
C THR A 310 -20.96 -20.34 19.69
N ALA A 311 -20.63 -21.64 19.61
CA ALA A 311 -19.56 -22.24 20.37
C ALA A 311 -18.17 -21.82 19.88
N THR A 312 -17.98 -21.72 18.56
CA THR A 312 -16.67 -21.47 17.94
C THR A 312 -16.41 -19.98 17.63
N GLY A 313 -17.43 -19.28 17.15
CA GLY A 313 -17.37 -17.90 16.69
C GLY A 313 -17.31 -17.79 15.17
N GLN A 314 -17.98 -16.75 14.65
CA GLN A 314 -18.18 -16.55 13.22
C GLN A 314 -16.85 -16.48 12.44
N PHE A 315 -15.95 -15.59 12.83
CA PHE A 315 -14.70 -15.37 12.12
C PHE A 315 -13.78 -16.58 12.14
N ALA A 316 -13.73 -17.33 13.26
CA ALA A 316 -12.95 -18.55 13.36
C ALA A 316 -13.45 -19.63 12.39
N LEU A 317 -14.78 -19.79 12.27
CA LEU A 317 -15.39 -20.73 11.34
C LEU A 317 -15.23 -20.30 9.87
N GLU A 318 -15.33 -19.01 9.58
CA GLU A 318 -15.07 -18.48 8.25
C GLU A 318 -13.61 -18.70 7.84
N ALA A 319 -12.65 -18.42 8.72
CA ALA A 319 -11.24 -18.71 8.49
C ALA A 319 -11.01 -20.20 8.25
N ARG A 320 -11.63 -21.06 9.06
CA ARG A 320 -11.60 -22.54 8.87
C ARG A 320 -12.15 -22.95 7.51
N ALA A 321 -13.27 -22.35 7.08
CA ALA A 321 -13.88 -22.64 5.79
C ALA A 321 -12.95 -22.25 4.63
N PHE A 322 -12.35 -21.06 4.65
CA PHE A 322 -11.35 -20.65 3.67
C PHE A 322 -10.13 -21.56 3.64
N VAL A 323 -9.59 -21.93 4.80
CA VAL A 323 -8.43 -22.82 4.90
C VAL A 323 -8.74 -24.23 4.35
N GLN A 324 -9.94 -24.76 4.63
CA GLN A 324 -10.37 -26.05 4.11
C GLN A 324 -10.58 -26.00 2.59
N ALA A 325 -11.20 -24.95 2.08
CA ALA A 325 -11.39 -24.72 0.65
C ALA A 325 -10.05 -24.61 -0.08
N TRP A 326 -9.13 -23.85 0.46
CA TRP A 326 -7.77 -23.72 -0.07
C TRP A 326 -7.01 -25.04 -0.12
N ARG A 327 -7.04 -25.83 0.96
CA ARG A 327 -6.40 -27.16 0.99
C ARG A 327 -6.98 -28.09 -0.08
N ARG A 328 -8.27 -27.97 -0.36
CA ARG A 328 -8.93 -28.74 -1.42
C ARG A 328 -8.50 -28.24 -2.81
N ALA A 329 -8.59 -26.96 -3.06
CA ALA A 329 -8.20 -26.37 -4.34
C ALA A 329 -6.71 -26.60 -4.67
N ARG A 330 -5.83 -26.63 -3.67
CA ARG A 330 -4.40 -26.96 -3.86
C ARG A 330 -4.13 -28.37 -4.36
N GLN A 331 -5.06 -29.30 -4.28
CA GLN A 331 -4.90 -30.61 -4.89
C GLN A 331 -4.78 -30.52 -6.40
N ASN A 332 -5.51 -29.58 -7.01
CA ASN A 332 -5.49 -29.30 -8.44
C ASN A 332 -4.50 -28.18 -8.80
N PHE A 333 -4.29 -27.22 -7.89
CA PHE A 333 -3.43 -26.03 -8.06
C PHE A 333 -2.37 -25.94 -6.95
N PRO A 334 -1.28 -26.75 -6.97
CA PRO A 334 -0.32 -26.85 -5.87
C PRO A 334 0.39 -25.52 -5.50
N LYS A 335 0.45 -24.58 -6.44
CA LYS A 335 1.06 -23.26 -6.23
C LYS A 335 0.09 -22.20 -5.69
N LEU A 336 -1.17 -22.55 -5.48
CA LEU A 336 -2.18 -21.63 -4.98
C LEU A 336 -1.84 -21.22 -3.55
N GLU A 337 -1.69 -19.92 -3.34
CA GLU A 337 -1.57 -19.26 -2.03
C GLU A 337 -2.84 -18.49 -1.73
N ILE A 338 -3.14 -18.33 -0.45
CA ILE A 338 -4.20 -17.43 0.01
C ILE A 338 -3.69 -16.55 1.13
N ARG A 339 -4.40 -15.43 1.33
CA ARG A 339 -4.26 -14.57 2.50
C ARG A 339 -5.63 -14.31 3.11
N LEU A 340 -5.71 -14.20 4.43
CA LEU A 340 -6.94 -13.88 5.12
C LEU A 340 -6.98 -12.39 5.43
N PHE A 341 -8.04 -11.74 4.99
CA PHE A 341 -8.31 -10.34 5.25
C PHE A 341 -9.25 -10.22 6.45
N LEU A 342 -8.72 -9.64 7.53
CA LEU A 342 -9.43 -9.38 8.77
C LEU A 342 -9.98 -7.96 8.74
N SER A 343 -11.30 -7.84 8.71
CA SER A 343 -11.99 -6.55 8.72
C SER A 343 -11.78 -5.78 10.03
N THR A 344 -12.12 -4.50 10.00
CA THR A 344 -12.14 -3.57 11.14
C THR A 344 -12.93 -4.08 12.36
N THR A 345 -13.76 -5.09 12.16
CA THR A 345 -14.65 -5.62 13.19
C THR A 345 -14.12 -6.84 13.90
N THR A 346 -12.95 -7.35 13.49
CA THR A 346 -12.30 -8.44 14.21
C THR A 346 -11.86 -7.94 15.59
N LEU A 347 -12.49 -8.45 16.62
CA LEU A 347 -12.26 -8.06 18.01
C LEU A 347 -11.14 -8.90 18.62
N GLU A 348 -10.56 -8.42 19.73
CA GLU A 348 -9.54 -9.17 20.48
C GLU A 348 -9.98 -10.59 20.84
N ARG A 349 -11.23 -10.77 21.18
CA ARG A 349 -11.83 -12.09 21.47
C ARG A 349 -11.80 -13.06 20.28
N ASP A 350 -11.60 -12.54 19.07
CA ASP A 350 -11.56 -13.32 17.82
C ASP A 350 -10.18 -13.90 17.53
N TRP A 351 -9.26 -13.84 18.49
CA TRP A 351 -7.92 -14.46 18.41
C TRP A 351 -7.94 -15.93 17.95
N ARG A 352 -9.07 -16.61 18.12
CA ARG A 352 -9.30 -17.97 17.61
C ARG A 352 -9.11 -18.07 16.10
N VAL A 353 -9.25 -16.99 15.36
CA VAL A 353 -8.90 -16.95 13.93
C VAL A 353 -7.46 -17.38 13.70
N LEU A 354 -6.53 -16.96 14.57
CA LEU A 354 -5.13 -17.37 14.49
C LEU A 354 -4.97 -18.89 14.64
N ALA A 355 -5.73 -19.53 15.52
CA ALA A 355 -5.71 -20.98 15.71
C ALA A 355 -6.23 -21.75 14.47
N GLU A 356 -7.14 -21.17 13.71
CA GLU A 356 -7.68 -21.75 12.47
C GLU A 356 -6.80 -21.46 11.23
N THR A 357 -5.87 -20.51 11.34
CA THR A 357 -5.04 -20.03 10.23
C THR A 357 -3.63 -20.62 10.34
N PRO A 358 -3.23 -21.54 9.45
CA PRO A 358 -1.89 -22.12 9.47
C PRO A 358 -0.81 -21.06 9.12
N PRO A 359 0.46 -21.28 9.54
CA PRO A 359 1.55 -20.31 9.37
C PRO A 359 1.85 -19.93 7.93
N GLU A 360 1.54 -20.79 6.99
CA GLU A 360 1.73 -20.60 5.55
C GLU A 360 0.67 -19.71 4.90
N ILE A 361 -0.23 -19.10 5.68
CA ILE A 361 -1.23 -18.15 5.19
C ILE A 361 -0.92 -16.76 5.73
N LYS A 362 -0.82 -15.81 4.85
CA LYS A 362 -0.65 -14.38 5.17
C LYS A 362 -1.93 -13.80 5.79
N ILE A 363 -1.77 -12.84 6.69
CA ILE A 363 -2.88 -12.14 7.32
C ILE A 363 -2.82 -10.67 6.90
N GLU A 364 -3.92 -10.17 6.36
CA GLU A 364 -4.09 -8.76 6.03
C GLU A 364 -5.07 -8.13 7.01
N ARG A 365 -4.62 -7.10 7.67
CA ARG A 365 -5.43 -6.34 8.59
C ARG A 365 -6.11 -5.19 7.87
N ALA A 366 -7.41 -5.10 8.03
CA ALA A 366 -8.16 -3.93 7.67
C ALA A 366 -8.22 -2.92 8.82
N CYS A 367 -8.36 -1.70 8.44
CA CYS A 367 -8.28 -0.50 9.21
C CYS A 367 -9.37 -0.25 10.23
N ALA A 368 -8.95 0.45 11.25
CA ALA A 368 -9.80 1.15 12.17
C ALA A 368 -10.53 2.35 11.55
N MET A 369 -10.11 2.85 10.39
CA MET A 369 -10.63 4.11 9.83
C MET A 369 -12.15 4.19 9.75
N GLY A 370 -12.81 3.08 9.52
CA GLY A 370 -14.25 3.08 9.41
C GLY A 370 -15.02 2.99 10.73
N LEU A 371 -14.47 2.32 11.75
CA LEU A 371 -15.18 2.06 13.02
C LEU A 371 -14.99 3.15 14.06
N GLU A 372 -13.83 3.78 14.06
CA GLU A 372 -13.49 4.77 15.07
C GLU A 372 -13.98 6.17 14.73
N ARG A 373 -14.71 6.35 13.64
CA ARG A 373 -15.39 7.60 13.31
C ARG A 373 -16.33 8.10 14.40
N VAL A 374 -16.87 7.18 15.19
CA VAL A 374 -17.68 7.48 16.37
C VAL A 374 -16.86 7.49 17.66
N ALA A 375 -15.56 7.22 17.59
CA ALA A 375 -14.70 7.27 18.77
C ALA A 375 -14.55 8.71 19.27
N HIS A 376 -14.58 8.86 20.58
CA HIS A 376 -14.48 10.16 21.25
C HIS A 376 -13.02 10.65 21.41
N LYS A 377 -12.05 9.91 20.88
CA LYS A 377 -10.59 10.21 21.02
C LYS A 377 -9.92 10.16 19.67
N PRO A 378 -8.71 10.74 19.56
CA PRO A 378 -7.86 10.52 18.39
C PRO A 378 -7.74 9.04 18.05
N ARG A 379 -7.74 8.74 16.76
CA ARG A 379 -7.66 7.35 16.31
C ARG A 379 -6.33 6.72 16.70
N ASP A 380 -6.39 5.60 17.40
CA ASP A 380 -5.24 4.73 17.58
C ASP A 380 -5.35 3.54 16.62
N LEU A 381 -4.60 3.61 15.53
CA LEU A 381 -4.57 2.55 14.50
C LEU A 381 -4.02 1.22 15.03
N PHE A 382 -3.49 1.22 16.25
CA PHE A 382 -2.93 0.04 16.91
C PHE A 382 -3.69 -0.33 18.19
N ALA A 383 -4.90 0.21 18.38
CA ALA A 383 -5.70 -0.04 19.58
C ALA A 383 -6.10 -1.52 19.76
N ASN A 384 -6.15 -2.30 18.68
CA ASN A 384 -6.49 -3.72 18.77
C ASN A 384 -5.21 -4.56 18.94
N PRO A 385 -4.93 -5.09 20.14
CA PRO A 385 -3.72 -5.85 20.44
C PRO A 385 -3.65 -7.22 19.73
N LEU A 386 -4.75 -7.67 19.14
CA LEU A 386 -4.78 -8.93 18.40
C LEU A 386 -3.75 -8.96 17.26
N TYR A 387 -3.61 -7.85 16.55
CA TYR A 387 -2.71 -7.79 15.39
C TYR A 387 -1.23 -7.75 15.79
N ASP A 388 -0.89 -7.05 16.86
CA ASP A 388 0.46 -7.08 17.41
C ASP A 388 0.84 -8.48 17.89
N ARG A 389 -0.10 -9.17 18.53
CA ARG A 389 0.07 -10.56 18.94
C ARG A 389 0.32 -11.49 17.76
N TYR A 390 -0.34 -11.30 16.62
CA TYR A 390 -0.06 -12.06 15.41
C TYR A 390 1.38 -11.85 14.92
N ALA A 391 1.87 -10.61 14.94
CA ALA A 391 3.24 -10.30 14.56
C ALA A 391 4.25 -10.89 15.56
N GLU A 392 4.01 -10.78 16.88
CA GLU A 392 4.84 -11.34 17.95
C GLU A 392 4.96 -12.87 17.87
N GLU A 393 3.91 -13.55 17.41
CA GLU A 393 3.91 -15.01 17.18
C GLU A 393 4.62 -15.41 15.87
N GLY A 394 5.27 -14.46 15.17
CA GLY A 394 6.00 -14.69 13.92
C GLY A 394 5.09 -14.93 12.72
N ARG A 395 3.84 -14.46 12.77
CA ARG A 395 2.91 -14.51 11.65
C ARG A 395 3.23 -13.39 10.66
N TRP A 396 3.11 -13.70 9.37
CA TRP A 396 3.17 -12.69 8.34
C TRP A 396 1.89 -11.84 8.38
N ILE A 397 2.00 -10.57 8.70
CA ILE A 397 0.86 -9.66 8.79
C ILE A 397 1.12 -8.37 8.03
N ALA A 398 0.11 -7.89 7.32
CA ALA A 398 0.10 -6.59 6.65
C ALA A 398 -0.99 -5.69 7.23
N SER A 399 -0.80 -4.38 7.10
CA SER A 399 -1.82 -3.37 7.38
C SER A 399 -2.00 -2.45 6.18
N TYR A 400 -3.24 -2.11 5.84
CA TYR A 400 -3.55 -1.19 4.75
C TYR A 400 -3.95 0.22 5.22
N ASP A 401 -3.60 0.58 6.42
CA ASP A 401 -3.98 1.85 7.04
C ASP A 401 -3.03 3.00 6.77
N ALA A 402 -2.04 2.84 5.87
CA ALA A 402 -1.14 3.92 5.52
C ALA A 402 -1.95 5.11 4.97
N PRO A 403 -1.70 6.34 5.47
CA PRO A 403 -2.51 7.51 5.18
C PRO A 403 -2.21 8.08 3.78
N ILE A 404 -2.77 7.47 2.75
CA ILE A 404 -2.65 7.96 1.36
C ILE A 404 -3.54 9.17 1.12
N GLY A 405 -4.73 9.17 1.70
CA GLY A 405 -5.71 10.22 1.65
C GLY A 405 -7.04 9.74 2.23
N VAL A 406 -7.77 10.60 2.90
CA VAL A 406 -9.07 10.28 3.50
C VAL A 406 -10.21 10.60 2.53
N ASN A 407 -9.85 11.09 1.35
CA ASN A 407 -10.76 11.53 0.31
C ASN A 407 -11.57 10.38 -0.28
N GLY A 408 -12.87 10.47 -0.24
CA GLY A 408 -13.76 9.64 -1.04
C GLY A 408 -14.30 8.44 -0.30
N ASP A 409 -14.76 8.62 0.90
CA ASP A 409 -15.79 7.72 1.39
C ASP A 409 -17.02 7.80 0.46
N VAL A 410 -17.70 6.67 0.29
CA VAL A 410 -18.87 6.50 -0.59
C VAL A 410 -19.99 7.52 -0.33
N ASP A 411 -19.96 8.17 0.82
CA ASP A 411 -20.98 9.11 1.30
C ASP A 411 -20.53 10.57 1.31
N THR A 412 -19.31 10.87 0.85
CA THR A 412 -18.83 12.23 0.79
C THR A 412 -18.89 12.79 -0.62
N PRO A 413 -19.11 14.10 -0.77
CA PRO A 413 -18.86 14.76 -2.05
C PRO A 413 -17.44 14.42 -2.52
N GLU A 414 -17.26 14.16 -3.81
CA GLU A 414 -15.95 13.88 -4.40
C GLU A 414 -14.96 15.01 -4.08
N PHE A 415 -14.20 14.83 -3.00
CA PHE A 415 -13.12 15.72 -2.65
C PHE A 415 -11.89 15.38 -3.48
N LYS A 416 -11.58 16.20 -4.45
CA LYS A 416 -10.39 16.07 -5.31
C LYS A 416 -9.31 17.06 -4.87
N ILE A 417 -8.91 16.99 -3.61
CA ILE A 417 -7.89 17.87 -3.03
C ILE A 417 -6.76 16.99 -2.50
N PRO A 418 -5.50 17.32 -2.80
CA PRO A 418 -4.36 16.64 -2.19
C PRO A 418 -4.38 16.78 -0.66
N GLU A 419 -3.85 15.76 0.01
CA GLU A 419 -3.68 15.71 1.47
C GLU A 419 -2.25 15.26 1.78
N ARG A 420 -1.29 16.11 1.45
CA ARG A 420 0.13 15.76 1.54
C ARG A 420 0.60 15.75 2.99
N SER A 421 0.92 14.57 3.52
CA SER A 421 1.37 14.39 4.91
C SER A 421 2.49 13.37 5.03
N ALA A 422 3.71 13.80 4.72
CA ALA A 422 4.92 13.00 4.88
C ALA A 422 5.15 12.57 6.33
N GLN A 423 4.88 13.44 7.29
CA GLN A 423 5.08 13.21 8.72
C GLN A 423 4.22 12.05 9.23
N ARG A 424 2.95 12.03 8.87
CA ARG A 424 2.02 10.96 9.26
C ARG A 424 2.36 9.64 8.59
N MET A 425 2.77 9.67 7.32
CA MET A 425 3.20 8.46 6.61
C MET A 425 4.43 7.86 7.27
N ARG A 426 5.46 8.66 7.53
CA ARG A 426 6.70 8.21 8.17
C ARG A 426 6.45 7.62 9.55
N ASP A 427 5.65 8.30 10.36
CA ASP A 427 5.31 7.83 11.72
C ASP A 427 4.58 6.49 11.66
N TYR A 428 3.55 6.39 10.81
CA TYR A 428 2.74 5.19 10.69
C TYR A 428 3.57 3.99 10.21
N VAL A 429 4.29 4.14 9.10
CA VAL A 429 5.12 3.07 8.55
C VAL A 429 6.22 2.67 9.52
N GLY A 430 6.84 3.64 10.21
CA GLY A 430 7.82 3.36 11.27
C GLY A 430 7.22 2.58 12.44
N GLN A 431 5.98 2.85 12.82
CA GLN A 431 5.28 2.06 13.85
C GLN A 431 5.00 0.63 13.39
N LEU A 432 4.54 0.43 12.15
CA LEU A 432 4.35 -0.91 11.59
C LEU A 432 5.66 -1.71 11.61
N HIS A 433 6.76 -1.10 11.16
CA HIS A 433 8.07 -1.74 11.15
C HIS A 433 8.52 -2.18 12.56
N ARG A 434 8.42 -1.29 13.56
CA ARG A 434 8.76 -1.62 14.95
C ARG A 434 7.91 -2.73 15.55
N ARG A 435 6.68 -2.91 15.08
CA ARG A 435 5.76 -3.98 15.50
C ARG A 435 5.94 -5.28 14.73
N GLY A 436 6.88 -5.35 13.77
CA GLY A 436 7.20 -6.55 13.01
C GLY A 436 6.23 -6.89 11.89
N TYR A 437 5.44 -5.93 11.42
CA TYR A 437 4.57 -6.14 10.26
C TYR A 437 5.41 -6.33 8.99
N GLN A 438 4.96 -7.21 8.12
CA GLN A 438 5.65 -7.58 6.88
C GLN A 438 5.06 -6.89 5.63
N GLY A 439 3.86 -6.34 5.73
CA GLY A 439 3.22 -5.60 4.65
C GLY A 439 2.70 -4.24 5.09
N ALA A 440 2.92 -3.22 4.25
CA ALA A 440 2.42 -1.87 4.42
C ALA A 440 1.65 -1.44 3.17
N TYR A 441 0.35 -1.22 3.31
CA TYR A 441 -0.51 -0.81 2.20
C TYR A 441 -1.20 0.50 2.50
N GLY A 442 -1.39 1.30 1.45
CA GLY A 442 -2.22 2.49 1.50
C GLY A 442 -3.60 2.23 0.93
N MET A 443 -4.64 2.78 1.53
CA MET A 443 -5.97 2.77 0.97
C MET A 443 -6.18 4.02 0.12
N ILE A 444 -6.54 3.82 -1.15
CA ILE A 444 -7.08 4.88 -1.99
C ILE A 444 -8.59 4.79 -1.91
N ALA A 445 -9.24 5.91 -1.71
CA ALA A 445 -10.69 5.96 -1.70
C ALA A 445 -11.27 5.62 -3.09
N TRP A 446 -12.44 5.03 -3.08
CA TRP A 446 -13.12 4.52 -4.28
C TRP A 446 -13.21 5.56 -5.39
N GLY A 447 -12.59 5.27 -6.54
CA GLY A 447 -12.70 6.09 -7.75
C GLY A 447 -11.94 7.42 -7.74
N THR A 448 -11.05 7.67 -6.78
CA THR A 448 -10.33 8.96 -6.65
C THR A 448 -8.83 8.87 -6.85
N PHE A 449 -8.32 7.82 -7.48
CA PHE A 449 -6.91 7.82 -7.82
C PHE A 449 -6.63 8.92 -8.86
N ALA A 450 -5.79 9.84 -8.48
CA ALA A 450 -5.19 10.80 -9.38
C ALA A 450 -3.77 11.10 -8.89
N ARG A 451 -2.81 11.13 -9.80
CA ARG A 451 -1.40 11.38 -9.46
C ARG A 451 -1.23 12.69 -8.69
N GLU A 452 -1.96 13.71 -9.11
CA GLU A 452 -1.93 15.05 -8.50
C GLU A 452 -2.45 15.05 -7.06
N ILE A 453 -3.34 14.12 -6.73
CA ILE A 453 -3.96 14.02 -5.41
C ILE A 453 -3.17 13.09 -4.50
N ASN A 454 -2.84 11.90 -4.98
CA ASN A 454 -2.31 10.81 -4.14
C ASN A 454 -0.80 10.60 -4.31
N GLY A 455 -0.19 11.11 -5.40
CA GLY A 455 1.18 10.79 -5.80
C GLY A 455 2.23 11.10 -4.74
N PHE A 456 2.08 12.20 -3.98
CA PHE A 456 2.99 12.54 -2.90
C PHE A 456 2.97 11.48 -1.77
N ASN A 457 1.78 11.12 -1.30
CA ASN A 457 1.65 10.14 -0.22
C ASN A 457 1.99 8.72 -0.68
N ILE A 458 1.74 8.36 -1.94
CA ILE A 458 2.17 7.09 -2.53
C ILE A 458 3.71 7.03 -2.58
N ALA A 459 4.37 8.10 -3.00
CA ALA A 459 5.82 8.20 -2.97
C ALA A 459 6.38 8.12 -1.53
N ALA A 460 5.70 8.73 -0.57
CA ALA A 460 6.01 8.66 0.85
C ALA A 460 5.87 7.22 1.41
N LEU A 461 4.81 6.52 1.05
CA LEU A 461 4.64 5.10 1.38
C LEU A 461 5.79 4.28 0.79
N ALA A 462 6.12 4.50 -0.48
CA ALA A 462 7.22 3.80 -1.15
C ALA A 462 8.58 4.05 -0.46
N GLU A 463 8.86 5.31 -0.11
CA GLU A 463 10.11 5.70 0.57
C GLU A 463 10.29 4.93 1.87
N TRP A 464 9.35 5.07 2.82
CA TRP A 464 9.54 4.52 4.16
C TRP A 464 9.16 3.05 4.30
N SER A 465 8.36 2.48 3.41
CA SER A 465 8.16 1.03 3.40
C SER A 465 9.33 0.27 2.76
N TRP A 466 10.13 0.94 1.94
CA TRP A 466 11.40 0.41 1.46
C TRP A 466 12.51 0.60 2.49
N ASN A 467 12.70 1.84 2.97
CA ASN A 467 13.74 2.22 3.94
C ASN A 467 13.14 3.08 5.06
N SER A 468 12.70 2.43 6.12
CA SER A 468 12.02 3.07 7.25
C SER A 468 12.91 4.07 8.02
N ASN A 469 14.23 3.93 7.92
CA ASN A 469 15.24 4.79 8.51
C ASN A 469 15.91 5.74 7.51
N GLY A 470 15.35 5.85 6.30
CA GLY A 470 15.88 6.68 5.21
C GLY A 470 15.83 8.19 5.50
N ARG A 471 15.32 8.96 4.54
CA ARG A 471 15.24 10.42 4.65
C ARG A 471 14.36 10.88 5.82
N ASP A 472 14.62 12.09 6.33
CA ASP A 472 13.63 12.84 7.07
C ASP A 472 12.52 13.37 6.15
N THR A 473 11.47 13.92 6.73
CA THR A 473 10.27 14.36 6.00
C THR A 473 10.54 15.54 5.09
N ARG A 474 11.42 16.47 5.52
CA ARG A 474 11.80 17.63 4.73
C ARG A 474 12.62 17.22 3.49
N GLU A 475 13.66 16.38 3.67
CA GLU A 475 14.48 15.91 2.55
C GLU A 475 13.69 15.01 1.60
N PHE A 476 12.72 14.24 2.11
CA PHE A 476 11.79 13.49 1.27
C PHE A 476 10.97 14.44 0.39
N ALA A 477 10.36 15.48 0.96
CA ALA A 477 9.56 16.43 0.19
C ALA A 477 10.40 17.16 -0.88
N ALA A 478 11.66 17.53 -0.55
CA ALA A 478 12.61 18.10 -1.51
C ALA A 478 12.97 17.09 -2.62
N ALA A 479 13.17 15.81 -2.28
CA ALA A 479 13.46 14.77 -3.25
C ALA A 479 12.27 14.51 -4.18
N TRP A 480 11.06 14.41 -3.63
CA TRP A 480 9.84 14.30 -4.42
C TRP A 480 9.68 15.48 -5.38
N ALA A 481 9.82 16.71 -4.88
CA ALA A 481 9.71 17.92 -5.69
C ALA A 481 10.79 17.99 -6.78
N THR A 482 12.03 17.57 -6.49
CA THR A 482 13.11 17.49 -7.48
C THR A 482 12.73 16.52 -8.60
N ARG A 483 12.18 15.36 -8.26
CA ARG A 483 11.76 14.33 -9.21
C ARG A 483 10.56 14.76 -10.07
N GLU A 484 9.62 15.50 -9.48
CA GLU A 484 8.48 16.07 -10.19
C GLU A 484 8.85 17.30 -11.03
N GLY A 485 10.12 17.78 -10.96
CA GLY A 485 10.61 18.87 -11.79
C GLY A 485 10.26 20.27 -11.29
N PHE A 486 9.96 20.42 -10.00
CA PHE A 486 9.73 21.74 -9.41
C PHE A 486 10.99 22.61 -9.50
N ALA A 487 10.80 23.88 -9.84
CA ALA A 487 11.90 24.84 -9.96
C ALA A 487 12.60 25.12 -8.60
N ASP A 488 11.82 25.08 -7.51
CA ASP A 488 12.31 25.30 -6.14
C ASP A 488 11.86 24.17 -5.20
N PRO A 489 12.59 23.05 -5.18
CA PRO A 489 12.27 21.92 -4.30
C PRO A 489 12.33 22.25 -2.80
N GLU A 490 13.18 23.20 -2.40
CA GLU A 490 13.30 23.60 -0.99
C GLU A 490 12.03 24.28 -0.51
N ARG A 491 11.41 25.09 -1.33
CA ARG A 491 10.14 25.75 -1.01
C ARG A 491 8.99 24.74 -0.80
N VAL A 492 8.95 23.68 -1.61
CA VAL A 492 8.00 22.58 -1.40
C VAL A 492 8.27 21.87 -0.08
N ALA A 493 9.55 21.68 0.27
CA ALA A 493 9.95 21.07 1.53
C ALA A 493 9.54 21.92 2.73
N ASP A 494 9.78 23.22 2.68
CA ASP A 494 9.38 24.17 3.74
C ASP A 494 7.86 24.25 3.91
N TRP A 495 7.12 24.27 2.80
CA TRP A 495 5.66 24.19 2.82
C TRP A 495 5.17 22.86 3.45
N SER A 496 5.78 21.72 3.09
CA SER A 496 5.42 20.41 3.63
C SER A 496 5.65 20.31 5.14
N GLU A 497 6.70 20.94 5.68
CA GLU A 497 6.96 20.99 7.12
C GLU A 497 5.90 21.81 7.89
N LEU A 498 5.35 22.83 7.27
CA LEU A 498 4.30 23.65 7.88
C LEU A 498 2.92 23.00 7.79
N LEU A 499 2.52 22.55 6.60
CA LEU A 499 1.16 22.06 6.37
C LEU A 499 0.98 20.57 6.65
N GLY A 500 1.97 19.73 6.33
CA GLY A 500 1.85 18.26 6.41
C GLY A 500 1.38 17.72 7.77
N PRO A 501 1.85 18.25 8.92
CA PRO A 501 1.39 17.79 10.24
C PRO A 501 -0.08 18.08 10.51
N ILE A 502 -0.66 19.11 9.89
CA ILE A 502 -2.02 19.56 10.17
C ILE A 502 -3.03 19.21 9.09
N ALA A 503 -2.59 19.00 7.85
CA ALA A 503 -3.47 18.60 6.76
C ALA A 503 -4.17 17.27 7.07
N PHE A 504 -3.40 16.25 7.46
CA PHE A 504 -3.96 14.97 7.86
C PHE A 504 -4.91 15.09 9.05
N ASP A 505 -4.56 15.86 10.07
CA ASP A 505 -5.39 16.03 11.28
C ASP A 505 -6.77 16.59 10.94
N VAL A 506 -6.85 17.54 10.00
CA VAL A 506 -8.10 18.12 9.54
C VAL A 506 -8.97 17.07 8.86
N PHE A 507 -8.41 16.33 7.92
CA PHE A 507 -9.17 15.32 7.17
C PHE A 507 -9.51 14.10 8.04
N ASP A 508 -8.60 13.66 8.91
CA ASP A 508 -8.84 12.54 9.82
C ASP A 508 -9.83 12.87 10.94
N SER A 509 -10.10 14.14 11.20
CA SER A 509 -11.16 14.58 12.14
C SER A 509 -12.58 14.38 11.60
N ASP A 510 -12.76 13.66 10.50
CA ASP A 510 -14.02 13.53 9.77
C ASP A 510 -14.55 14.90 9.26
N PHE A 511 -13.68 15.87 9.16
CA PHE A 511 -13.94 17.20 8.65
C PHE A 511 -13.19 17.32 7.32
N PRO A 512 -13.86 17.43 6.20
CA PRO A 512 -15.23 17.83 5.86
C PRO A 512 -16.22 16.67 5.59
N VAL A 513 -16.05 15.54 6.20
CA VAL A 513 -16.89 14.37 5.97
C VAL A 513 -18.26 14.55 6.60
N CYS A 514 -19.30 13.94 6.04
CA CYS A 514 -20.70 14.11 6.48
C CYS A 514 -20.95 13.83 7.97
N TYR A 515 -20.13 13.02 8.60
CA TYR A 515 -20.22 12.75 10.05
C TYR A 515 -19.93 13.98 10.91
N SER A 516 -18.97 14.80 10.56
CA SER A 516 -18.67 16.04 11.29
C SER A 516 -19.79 17.05 11.16
N GLN A 517 -20.41 17.15 10.00
CA GLN A 517 -21.59 17.98 9.81
C GLN A 517 -22.72 17.54 10.73
N ASN A 518 -22.98 16.24 10.82
CA ASN A 518 -23.98 15.70 11.73
C ASN A 518 -23.62 15.95 13.20
N GLN A 519 -22.36 15.76 13.59
CA GLN A 519 -21.88 16.08 14.94
C GLN A 519 -22.06 17.57 15.27
N ALA A 520 -21.74 18.48 14.36
CA ALA A 520 -21.95 19.91 14.56
C ALA A 520 -23.44 20.25 14.77
N ILE A 521 -24.32 19.66 13.98
CA ILE A 521 -25.78 19.82 14.14
C ILE A 521 -26.24 19.30 15.50
N GLU A 522 -25.76 18.13 15.92
CA GLU A 522 -26.11 17.52 17.22
C GLU A 522 -25.63 18.38 18.40
N ILE A 523 -24.40 18.94 18.34
CA ILE A 523 -23.89 19.87 19.35
C ILE A 523 -24.86 21.04 19.54
N VAL A 524 -25.27 21.66 18.43
CA VAL A 524 -26.20 22.80 18.48
C VAL A 524 -27.59 22.40 18.97
N ARG A 525 -28.13 21.27 18.48
CA ARG A 525 -29.47 20.79 18.84
C ARG A 525 -29.56 20.33 20.29
N ARG A 526 -28.55 19.60 20.76
CA ARG A 526 -28.53 19.02 22.12
C ARG A 526 -27.98 19.97 23.16
N ARG A 527 -27.41 21.12 22.74
CA ARG A 527 -26.70 22.06 23.61
C ARG A 527 -25.62 21.38 24.44
N GLN A 528 -24.91 20.42 23.84
CA GLN A 528 -23.83 19.70 24.49
C GLN A 528 -22.50 20.36 24.12
N ARG A 529 -21.77 20.76 25.14
CA ARG A 529 -20.40 21.23 24.93
C ARG A 529 -19.51 20.06 24.51
N PRO A 530 -18.84 20.11 23.35
CA PRO A 530 -17.89 19.10 22.97
C PRO A 530 -16.62 19.20 23.83
N TYR A 531 -15.84 18.12 23.85
CA TYR A 531 -14.52 18.10 24.47
C TYR A 531 -13.46 18.23 23.40
N LEU A 532 -12.40 19.00 23.69
CA LEU A 532 -11.20 18.98 22.90
C LEU A 532 -10.52 17.61 23.05
N GLY A 533 -9.82 17.14 22.02
CA GLY A 533 -9.28 15.79 21.95
C GLY A 533 -10.29 14.71 21.55
N GLU A 534 -11.54 15.06 21.23
CA GLU A 534 -12.60 14.09 20.89
C GLU A 534 -13.34 14.45 19.59
N GLY A 535 -13.81 13.42 18.87
CA GLY A 535 -14.66 13.57 17.70
C GLY A 535 -14.05 14.47 16.63
N MET A 536 -14.81 15.48 16.18
CA MET A 536 -14.32 16.45 15.20
C MET A 536 -13.20 17.37 15.75
N PHE A 537 -12.99 17.41 17.07
CA PHE A 537 -11.95 18.18 17.73
C PHE A 537 -10.79 17.32 18.23
N ARG A 538 -10.65 16.07 17.73
CA ARG A 538 -9.70 15.08 18.23
C ARG A 538 -8.22 15.51 18.18
N TYR A 539 -7.88 16.42 17.31
CA TYR A 539 -6.51 16.96 17.14
C TYR A 539 -6.34 18.39 17.65
N TYR A 540 -7.25 18.83 18.53
CA TYR A 540 -7.16 20.11 19.22
C TYR A 540 -7.16 19.85 20.72
N ASP A 541 -5.98 19.89 21.35
CA ASP A 541 -5.83 19.61 22.79
C ASP A 541 -6.20 20.83 23.65
N THR A 542 -6.04 22.03 23.08
CA THR A 542 -6.35 23.31 23.73
C THR A 542 -7.04 24.27 22.75
N PRO A 543 -7.74 25.31 23.25
CA PRO A 543 -8.31 26.35 22.38
C PRO A 543 -7.26 27.08 21.52
N GLU A 544 -6.04 27.25 22.03
CA GLU A 544 -4.93 27.92 21.33
C GLU A 544 -4.47 27.13 20.09
N ALA A 545 -4.64 25.79 20.09
CA ALA A 545 -4.28 24.94 18.96
C ALA A 545 -4.98 25.33 17.65
N PHE A 546 -6.18 25.91 17.72
CA PHE A 546 -6.84 26.44 16.52
C PHE A 546 -6.05 27.60 15.91
N ASP A 547 -5.59 28.55 16.72
CA ASP A 547 -4.85 29.71 16.25
C ASP A 547 -3.44 29.34 15.80
N GLU A 548 -2.77 28.41 16.47
CA GLU A 548 -1.47 27.87 16.06
C GLU A 548 -1.53 27.21 14.67
N LYS A 549 -2.52 26.35 14.44
CA LYS A 549 -2.71 25.70 13.15
C LYS A 549 -3.07 26.71 12.03
N LYS A 550 -3.89 27.71 12.32
CA LYS A 550 -4.19 28.79 11.37
C LYS A 550 -2.97 29.64 11.03
N ALA A 551 -2.13 29.94 12.01
CA ALA A 551 -0.88 30.66 11.79
C ALA A 551 0.07 29.86 10.88
N ALA A 552 0.18 28.55 11.07
CA ALA A 552 0.96 27.69 10.19
C ALA A 552 0.41 27.67 8.75
N CYS A 553 -0.92 27.61 8.58
CA CYS A 553 -1.54 27.73 7.25
C CYS A 553 -1.24 29.09 6.58
N THR A 554 -1.27 30.17 7.34
CA THR A 554 -0.93 31.51 6.82
C THR A 554 0.51 31.57 6.33
N GLN A 555 1.46 31.03 7.12
CA GLN A 555 2.86 30.93 6.70
C GLN A 555 3.04 30.02 5.47
N ALA A 556 2.30 28.92 5.40
CA ALA A 556 2.31 28.03 4.25
C ALA A 556 1.78 28.72 2.98
N LEU A 557 0.75 29.58 3.10
CA LEU A 557 0.25 30.37 1.98
C LEU A 557 1.28 31.37 1.44
N ASP A 558 2.15 31.91 2.28
CA ASP A 558 3.23 32.79 1.84
C ASP A 558 4.28 32.06 0.97
N LEU A 559 4.38 30.75 1.10
CA LEU A 559 5.32 29.92 0.33
C LEU A 559 4.78 29.49 -1.04
N VAL A 560 3.47 29.53 -1.28
CA VAL A 560 2.88 28.88 -2.47
C VAL A 560 2.76 29.78 -3.70
N HIS A 561 3.27 31.03 -3.67
CA HIS A 561 3.12 31.98 -4.78
C HIS A 561 3.64 31.49 -6.13
N ASP A 562 4.74 30.73 -6.11
CA ASP A 562 5.39 30.21 -7.31
C ASP A 562 5.22 28.68 -7.45
N LEU A 563 4.36 28.07 -6.63
CA LEU A 563 4.01 26.65 -6.72
C LEU A 563 2.73 26.47 -7.55
N PRO A 564 2.46 25.25 -8.04
CA PRO A 564 1.19 24.94 -8.68
C PRO A 564 -0.02 25.28 -7.82
N ALA A 565 -1.13 25.64 -8.45
CA ALA A 565 -2.31 26.16 -7.77
C ALA A 565 -2.94 25.21 -6.75
N ASP A 566 -2.70 23.90 -6.88
CA ASP A 566 -3.17 22.87 -5.95
C ASP A 566 -2.56 22.99 -4.55
N PHE A 567 -1.34 23.52 -4.42
CA PHE A 567 -0.72 23.81 -3.11
C PHE A 567 -1.47 24.91 -2.35
N ALA A 568 -1.80 26.02 -3.05
CA ALA A 568 -2.61 27.09 -2.47
C ALA A 568 -4.03 26.62 -2.15
N LEU A 569 -4.62 25.81 -3.01
CA LEU A 569 -5.94 25.22 -2.80
C LEU A 569 -5.96 24.33 -1.56
N GLU A 570 -5.03 23.38 -1.45
CA GLU A 570 -4.91 22.49 -0.29
C GLU A 570 -4.75 23.29 1.01
N THR A 571 -3.83 24.25 1.03
CA THR A 571 -3.59 25.10 2.21
C THR A 571 -4.84 25.90 2.60
N THR A 572 -5.53 26.50 1.61
CA THR A 572 -6.76 27.26 1.85
C THR A 572 -7.89 26.39 2.39
N VAL A 573 -8.04 25.17 1.88
CA VAL A 573 -9.06 24.22 2.35
C VAL A 573 -8.77 23.82 3.79
N VAL A 574 -7.55 23.44 4.10
CA VAL A 574 -7.13 23.08 5.47
C VAL A 574 -7.41 24.24 6.43
N GLN A 575 -7.00 25.47 6.08
CA GLN A 575 -7.27 26.67 6.88
C GLN A 575 -8.78 26.92 7.08
N THR A 576 -9.57 26.77 6.02
CA THR A 576 -11.03 26.97 6.07
C THR A 576 -11.70 26.00 7.03
N TYR A 577 -11.27 24.74 7.02
CA TYR A 577 -11.80 23.75 7.94
C TYR A 577 -11.39 23.97 9.39
N ILE A 578 -10.17 24.42 9.65
CA ILE A 578 -9.75 24.84 10.99
C ILE A 578 -10.57 26.03 11.47
N ASP A 579 -10.80 27.03 10.63
CA ASP A 579 -11.65 28.16 10.95
C ASP A 579 -13.10 27.75 11.25
N LEU A 580 -13.65 26.82 10.47
CA LEU A 580 -14.99 26.31 10.70
C LEU A 580 -15.06 25.53 12.02
N ALA A 581 -14.10 24.65 12.28
CA ALA A 581 -14.01 23.91 13.55
C ALA A 581 -13.91 24.85 14.75
N HIS A 582 -13.06 25.90 14.67
CA HIS A 582 -12.93 26.91 15.72
C HIS A 582 -14.24 27.67 15.96
N ARG A 583 -14.95 28.07 14.91
CA ARG A 583 -16.25 28.74 15.05
C ARG A 583 -17.32 27.84 15.69
N ILE A 584 -17.36 26.56 15.33
CA ILE A 584 -18.25 25.59 15.95
C ILE A 584 -17.91 25.43 17.42
N TRP A 585 -16.63 25.35 17.78
CA TRP A 585 -16.16 25.33 19.16
C TRP A 585 -16.63 26.56 19.93
N GLN A 586 -16.43 27.77 19.41
CA GLN A 586 -16.86 29.03 20.03
C GLN A 586 -18.37 29.09 20.25
N VAL A 587 -19.16 28.62 19.28
CA VAL A 587 -20.63 28.53 19.45
C VAL A 587 -20.99 27.54 20.56
N ALA A 588 -20.33 26.39 20.62
CA ALA A 588 -20.59 25.40 21.65
C ALA A 588 -20.23 25.88 23.06
N GLU A 589 -19.24 26.79 23.20
CA GLU A 589 -18.91 27.41 24.49
C GLU A 589 -19.99 28.38 24.98
N LEU A 590 -20.82 28.93 24.09
CA LEU A 590 -21.93 29.81 24.43
C LEU A 590 -23.22 29.07 24.79
N LEU A 591 -23.31 27.76 24.50
CA LEU A 591 -24.48 26.91 24.73
C LEU A 591 -24.45 26.26 26.12
#